data_59b89d8604c273323b040d35051bbe02
#
_entry.id   59b89d8604c273323b040d35051bbe02
#
_cell.length_a   1.000
_cell.length_b   1.000
_cell.length_c   1.000
_cell.angle_alpha   90.00
_cell.angle_beta   90.00
_cell.angle_gamma   90.00
#
_symmetry.space_group_name_H-M   'P 1'
#
loop_
_entity.id
_entity.type
_entity.pdbx_description
1 polymer ?
#
loop_
_entity_poly.entity_id
_entity_poly.type
_entity_poly.pdbx_seq_one_letter_code
_entity_poly.pdbx_strand_id
1 'polypeptide(L)'
;QIRAAKGISKLISKENPSKVYIFFGPGMNGRDGLIAGKLIQKNIGAENVHFISCIEKNSSKKNLIFSKSKKINIKEFDKKSLIEEFKKINHKVIIIDAIIGISSKGYLRSELSKKIKFLNNLFKNSDMTTIYSLDISSGFDPENGSQDKNTFNSDEIIILGSQLKSSILNPESFKNINYIDIGFKRAELKKLNFNLEALTPNIALKKFPKRPENLHKNKFGSHLIVGGSTRYPGAALLCSMSSNLSGTGHTAVSTESSVAQKIIEKSPEITLFASLFN
;
A
#
# COMPACT_ATOMS: atom_id res chain seq x y z
N GLN A 1 10.80 -15.14 -5.63
CA GLN A 1 9.95 -15.18 -6.82
C GLN A 1 8.82 -16.21 -6.71
N ILE A 2 9.06 -17.50 -6.39
CA ILE A 2 7.99 -18.51 -6.32
C ILE A 2 6.95 -18.17 -5.25
N ARG A 3 7.36 -17.70 -4.07
CA ARG A 3 6.42 -17.28 -3.01
C ARG A 3 5.60 -16.06 -3.44
N ALA A 4 6.24 -15.06 -4.02
CA ALA A 4 5.58 -13.88 -4.60
C ALA A 4 4.51 -14.31 -5.61
N ALA A 5 4.89 -15.10 -6.61
CA ALA A 5 3.98 -15.57 -7.65
C ALA A 5 2.81 -16.41 -7.11
N LYS A 6 3.03 -17.27 -6.10
CA LYS A 6 1.96 -18.01 -5.42
C LYS A 6 0.99 -17.08 -4.69
N GLY A 7 1.51 -16.05 -4.00
CA GLY A 7 0.70 -15.05 -3.31
C GLY A 7 -0.15 -14.24 -4.29
N ILE A 8 0.47 -13.74 -5.36
CA ILE A 8 -0.23 -13.02 -6.45
C ILE A 8 -1.33 -13.90 -7.05
N SER A 9 -0.99 -15.14 -7.45
CA SER A 9 -1.97 -16.06 -8.03
C SER A 9 -3.15 -16.32 -7.09
N LYS A 10 -2.88 -16.52 -5.79
CA LYS A 10 -3.93 -16.73 -4.78
C LYS A 10 -4.85 -15.51 -4.64
N LEU A 11 -4.28 -14.30 -4.63
CA LEU A 11 -5.03 -13.05 -4.53
C LEU A 11 -5.93 -12.88 -5.75
N ILE A 12 -5.35 -12.94 -6.94
CA ILE A 12 -6.07 -12.72 -8.20
C ILE A 12 -7.15 -13.77 -8.42
N SER A 13 -6.87 -15.05 -8.12
CA SER A 13 -7.88 -16.12 -8.31
C SER A 13 -9.08 -16.00 -7.36
N LYS A 14 -8.95 -15.33 -6.22
CA LYS A 14 -10.10 -15.06 -5.32
C LYS A 14 -11.12 -14.11 -5.92
N GLU A 15 -10.68 -13.22 -6.80
CA GLU A 15 -11.56 -12.29 -7.53
C GLU A 15 -12.42 -12.98 -8.59
N ASN A 16 -12.17 -14.26 -8.87
CA ASN A 16 -12.85 -15.06 -9.87
C ASN A 16 -12.97 -14.38 -11.24
N PRO A 17 -11.84 -13.88 -11.82
CA PRO A 17 -11.88 -13.16 -13.09
C PRO A 17 -12.16 -14.10 -14.25
N SER A 18 -12.90 -13.63 -15.26
CA SER A 18 -13.10 -14.35 -16.50
C SER A 18 -11.83 -14.37 -17.35
N LYS A 19 -11.07 -13.27 -17.34
CA LYS A 19 -9.79 -13.14 -18.02
C LYS A 19 -8.80 -12.31 -17.22
N VAL A 20 -7.51 -12.59 -17.42
CA VAL A 20 -6.39 -11.84 -16.84
C VAL A 20 -5.42 -11.42 -17.93
N TYR A 21 -5.10 -10.12 -17.96
CA TYR A 21 -4.12 -9.55 -18.89
C TYR A 21 -2.90 -9.08 -18.09
N ILE A 22 -1.72 -9.59 -18.41
CA ILE A 22 -0.47 -9.27 -17.74
C ILE A 22 0.44 -8.51 -18.68
N PHE A 23 0.59 -7.21 -18.41
CA PHE A 23 1.53 -6.36 -19.12
C PHE A 23 2.87 -6.42 -18.39
N PHE A 24 3.90 -6.93 -19.05
CA PHE A 24 5.18 -7.17 -18.40
C PHE A 24 6.36 -6.48 -19.09
N GLY A 25 7.34 -6.10 -18.29
CA GLY A 25 8.58 -5.48 -18.71
C GLY A 25 9.79 -6.40 -18.63
N PRO A 26 11.02 -5.86 -18.85
CA PRO A 26 12.26 -6.64 -18.91
C PRO A 26 12.83 -7.04 -17.55
N GLY A 27 12.35 -6.42 -16.45
CA GLY A 27 12.88 -6.56 -15.10
C GLY A 27 12.34 -7.75 -14.31
N MET A 28 12.69 -7.78 -13.01
CA MET A 28 12.23 -8.83 -12.08
C MET A 28 10.72 -8.77 -11.86
N ASN A 29 10.13 -7.59 -11.81
CA ASN A 29 8.68 -7.38 -11.71
C ASN A 29 7.94 -8.10 -12.86
N GLY A 30 8.43 -7.90 -14.10
CA GLY A 30 7.89 -8.63 -15.27
C GLY A 30 8.01 -10.14 -15.13
N ARG A 31 9.11 -10.65 -14.55
CA ARG A 31 9.27 -12.08 -14.30
C ARG A 31 8.30 -12.60 -13.26
N ASP A 32 8.06 -11.85 -12.18
CA ASP A 32 7.09 -12.22 -11.15
C ASP A 32 5.68 -12.28 -11.75
N GLY A 33 5.32 -11.33 -12.62
CA GLY A 33 4.08 -11.35 -13.38
C GLY A 33 3.95 -12.59 -14.29
N LEU A 34 5.01 -12.95 -15.01
CA LEU A 34 5.03 -14.15 -15.88
C LEU A 34 4.82 -15.44 -15.07
N ILE A 35 5.50 -15.59 -13.92
CA ILE A 35 5.37 -16.78 -13.08
C ILE A 35 3.98 -16.82 -12.43
N ALA A 36 3.49 -15.69 -11.92
CA ALA A 36 2.15 -15.58 -11.34
C ALA A 36 1.07 -15.93 -12.36
N GLY A 37 1.15 -15.38 -13.57
CA GLY A 37 0.23 -15.69 -14.65
C GLY A 37 0.21 -17.16 -15.03
N LYS A 38 1.38 -17.81 -15.02
CA LYS A 38 1.46 -19.27 -15.26
C LYS A 38 0.76 -20.08 -14.16
N LEU A 39 0.77 -19.60 -12.93
CA LEU A 39 0.01 -20.22 -11.84
C LEU A 39 -1.48 -19.91 -11.95
N ILE A 40 -1.86 -18.69 -12.36
CA ILE A 40 -3.25 -18.30 -12.60
C ILE A 40 -3.86 -19.15 -13.72
N GLN A 41 -3.12 -19.44 -14.80
CA GLN A 41 -3.54 -20.33 -15.89
C GLN A 41 -4.02 -21.71 -15.39
N LYS A 42 -3.45 -22.22 -14.29
CA LYS A 42 -3.88 -23.50 -13.72
C LYS A 42 -5.26 -23.43 -13.08
N ASN A 43 -5.69 -22.24 -12.69
CA ASN A 43 -6.95 -22.04 -11.97
C ASN A 43 -8.11 -21.65 -12.90
N ILE A 44 -7.84 -20.82 -13.94
CA ILE A 44 -8.88 -20.27 -14.81
C ILE A 44 -8.75 -20.68 -16.29
N GLY A 45 -7.77 -21.53 -16.62
CA GLY A 45 -7.50 -21.96 -18.01
C GLY A 45 -6.41 -21.12 -18.68
N ALA A 46 -5.68 -21.75 -19.58
CA ALA A 46 -4.56 -21.10 -20.28
C ALA A 46 -5.02 -20.03 -21.28
N GLU A 47 -6.19 -20.24 -21.87
CA GLU A 47 -6.85 -19.34 -22.84
C GLU A 47 -7.34 -18.03 -22.22
N ASN A 48 -7.53 -18.01 -20.90
CA ASN A 48 -8.03 -16.86 -20.16
C ASN A 48 -6.93 -15.98 -19.58
N VAL A 49 -5.65 -16.33 -19.76
CA VAL A 49 -4.52 -15.52 -19.27
C VAL A 49 -3.63 -15.09 -20.42
N HIS A 50 -3.61 -13.78 -20.67
CA HIS A 50 -2.90 -13.16 -21.78
C HIS A 50 -1.65 -12.44 -21.27
N PHE A 51 -0.50 -12.74 -21.85
CA PHE A 51 0.78 -12.10 -21.55
C PHE A 51 1.15 -11.14 -22.68
N ILE A 52 1.30 -9.85 -22.35
CA ILE A 52 1.57 -8.79 -23.31
C ILE A 52 2.91 -8.16 -23.00
N SER A 53 3.83 -8.25 -23.93
CA SER A 53 5.18 -7.71 -23.77
C SER A 53 5.21 -6.19 -23.99
N CYS A 54 5.59 -5.44 -22.97
CA CYS A 54 5.90 -4.02 -23.07
C CYS A 54 7.40 -3.74 -23.26
N ILE A 55 8.21 -4.79 -23.48
CA ILE A 55 9.66 -4.69 -23.62
C ILE A 55 10.02 -3.88 -24.88
N GLU A 56 10.87 -2.87 -24.70
CA GLU A 56 11.38 -2.06 -25.81
C GLU A 56 12.48 -2.80 -26.58
N LYS A 57 12.68 -2.44 -27.87
CA LYS A 57 13.66 -3.10 -28.75
C LYS A 57 15.08 -3.16 -28.17
N ASN A 58 15.50 -2.09 -27.49
CA ASN A 58 16.84 -1.93 -26.91
C ASN A 58 16.94 -2.39 -25.47
N SER A 59 15.89 -3.00 -24.92
CA SER A 59 15.85 -3.49 -23.54
C SER A 59 16.30 -4.94 -23.41
N SER A 60 16.58 -5.38 -22.18
CA SER A 60 16.94 -6.76 -21.87
C SER A 60 15.84 -7.74 -22.29
N LYS A 61 16.20 -8.75 -23.07
CA LYS A 61 15.30 -9.82 -23.55
C LYS A 61 15.23 -11.02 -22.62
N LYS A 62 15.80 -10.96 -21.40
CA LYS A 62 15.83 -12.08 -20.45
C LYS A 62 14.46 -12.68 -20.17
N ASN A 63 13.42 -11.85 -20.04
CA ASN A 63 12.05 -12.33 -19.78
C ASN A 63 11.41 -12.97 -21.03
N LEU A 64 11.76 -12.55 -22.23
CA LEU A 64 11.34 -13.22 -23.45
C LEU A 64 11.97 -14.61 -23.58
N ILE A 65 13.25 -14.75 -23.23
CA ILE A 65 13.96 -16.03 -23.18
C ILE A 65 13.34 -16.93 -22.10
N PHE A 66 13.11 -16.38 -20.91
CA PHE A 66 12.45 -17.09 -19.82
C PHE A 66 11.07 -17.61 -20.21
N SER A 67 10.25 -16.79 -20.86
CA SER A 67 8.90 -17.20 -21.29
C SER A 67 8.94 -18.37 -22.27
N LYS A 68 9.86 -18.35 -23.23
CA LYS A 68 10.08 -19.46 -24.16
C LYS A 68 10.44 -20.75 -23.41
N SER A 69 11.36 -20.69 -22.44
CA SER A 69 11.75 -21.85 -21.63
C SER A 69 10.60 -22.43 -20.79
N LYS A 70 9.61 -21.62 -20.45
CA LYS A 70 8.41 -22.01 -19.68
C LYS A 70 7.18 -22.27 -20.55
N LYS A 71 7.31 -22.25 -21.86
CA LYS A 71 6.21 -22.42 -22.83
C LYS A 71 5.04 -21.45 -22.53
N ILE A 72 5.37 -20.18 -22.27
CA ILE A 72 4.40 -19.11 -22.09
C ILE A 72 4.18 -18.46 -23.45
N ASN A 73 2.95 -18.44 -23.93
CA ASN A 73 2.58 -17.74 -25.16
C ASN A 73 2.49 -16.22 -24.86
N ILE A 74 3.30 -15.43 -25.57
CA ILE A 74 3.38 -13.99 -25.40
C ILE A 74 2.84 -13.32 -26.64
N LYS A 75 1.99 -12.30 -26.45
CA LYS A 75 1.61 -11.34 -27.49
C LYS A 75 2.54 -10.13 -27.41
N GLU A 76 2.92 -9.57 -28.55
CA GLU A 76 3.54 -8.26 -28.61
C GLU A 76 2.50 -7.17 -28.34
N PHE A 77 2.97 -6.01 -27.86
CA PHE A 77 2.10 -4.88 -27.62
C PHE A 77 1.62 -4.30 -28.95
N ASP A 78 0.35 -4.51 -29.27
CA ASP A 78 -0.31 -3.93 -30.43
C ASP A 78 -1.59 -3.19 -30.07
N LYS A 79 -1.62 -1.88 -30.36
CA LYS A 79 -2.74 -1.00 -29.99
C LYS A 79 -4.05 -1.39 -30.65
N LYS A 80 -4.01 -1.76 -31.96
CA LYS A 80 -5.23 -2.10 -32.70
C LYS A 80 -5.87 -3.36 -32.14
N SER A 81 -5.08 -4.41 -31.98
CA SER A 81 -5.53 -5.67 -31.39
C SER A 81 -6.12 -5.48 -30.00
N LEU A 82 -5.46 -4.65 -29.13
CA LEU A 82 -5.97 -4.37 -27.79
C LEU A 82 -7.31 -3.63 -27.81
N ILE A 83 -7.48 -2.61 -28.67
CA ILE A 83 -8.76 -1.92 -28.82
C ILE A 83 -9.88 -2.88 -29.23
N GLU A 84 -9.62 -3.73 -30.23
CA GLU A 84 -10.62 -4.70 -30.71
C GLU A 84 -10.96 -5.74 -29.65
N GLU A 85 -9.98 -6.21 -28.89
CA GLU A 85 -10.16 -7.19 -27.84
C GLU A 85 -10.97 -6.58 -26.67
N PHE A 86 -10.61 -5.37 -26.20
CA PHE A 86 -11.27 -4.73 -25.08
C PHE A 86 -12.67 -4.17 -25.39
N LYS A 87 -12.96 -3.83 -26.66
CA LYS A 87 -14.35 -3.48 -27.08
C LYS A 87 -15.35 -4.63 -26.91
N LYS A 88 -14.88 -5.87 -26.91
CA LYS A 88 -15.72 -7.07 -26.80
C LYS A 88 -15.87 -7.57 -25.36
N ILE A 89 -15.21 -6.93 -24.40
CA ILE A 89 -15.27 -7.33 -22.99
C ILE A 89 -16.60 -6.87 -22.41
N ASN A 90 -17.38 -7.84 -21.94
CA ASN A 90 -18.67 -7.67 -21.28
C ASN A 90 -18.75 -8.39 -19.92
N HIS A 91 -17.58 -8.75 -19.37
CA HIS A 91 -17.43 -9.48 -18.11
C HIS A 91 -16.20 -8.96 -17.36
N LYS A 92 -16.12 -9.27 -16.05
CA LYS A 92 -15.02 -8.81 -15.17
C LYS A 92 -13.67 -9.37 -15.66
N VAL A 93 -12.72 -8.48 -15.92
CA VAL A 93 -11.33 -8.82 -16.25
C VAL A 93 -10.37 -8.16 -15.29
N ILE A 94 -9.22 -8.80 -15.10
CA ILE A 94 -8.14 -8.24 -14.29
C ILE A 94 -6.95 -7.88 -15.19
N ILE A 95 -6.44 -6.68 -14.97
CA ILE A 95 -5.22 -6.18 -15.58
C ILE A 95 -4.12 -6.23 -14.53
N ILE A 96 -2.95 -6.75 -14.90
CA ILE A 96 -1.76 -6.75 -14.04
C ILE A 96 -0.67 -5.92 -14.69
N ASP A 97 -0.32 -4.82 -14.05
CA ASP A 97 0.87 -4.03 -14.37
C ASP A 97 2.08 -4.67 -13.69
N ALA A 98 2.88 -5.36 -14.48
CA ALA A 98 4.17 -5.94 -14.13
C ALA A 98 5.29 -5.36 -15.01
N ILE A 99 5.16 -4.09 -15.44
CA ILE A 99 6.08 -3.50 -16.43
C ILE A 99 7.36 -3.04 -15.76
N ILE A 100 7.23 -2.18 -14.73
CA ILE A 100 8.36 -1.63 -13.98
C ILE A 100 8.09 -1.82 -12.49
N GLY A 101 9.09 -2.27 -11.74
CA GLY A 101 9.03 -2.42 -10.28
C GLY A 101 9.94 -1.41 -9.57
N ILE A 102 10.25 -1.72 -8.30
CA ILE A 102 10.99 -0.86 -7.35
C ILE A 102 12.42 -0.46 -7.75
N SER A 103 13.01 -1.05 -8.77
CA SER A 103 14.33 -0.62 -9.30
C SER A 103 14.27 0.59 -10.23
N SER A 104 13.11 1.16 -10.46
CA SER A 104 12.90 2.35 -11.28
C SER A 104 13.19 3.63 -10.48
N LYS A 105 13.53 4.71 -11.20
CA LYS A 105 13.65 6.07 -10.66
C LYS A 105 12.43 6.94 -11.01
N GLY A 106 11.27 6.36 -11.24
CA GLY A 106 10.03 7.09 -11.49
C GLY A 106 9.82 7.60 -12.92
N TYR A 107 10.86 7.87 -13.67
CA TYR A 107 10.73 8.40 -15.03
C TYR A 107 10.58 7.29 -16.08
N LEU A 108 9.55 7.43 -16.92
CA LEU A 108 9.29 6.53 -18.02
C LEU A 108 10.04 6.97 -19.28
N ARG A 109 10.69 6.02 -19.95
CA ARG A 109 11.23 6.28 -21.28
C ARG A 109 10.10 6.62 -22.26
N SER A 110 10.38 7.45 -23.24
CA SER A 110 9.39 8.02 -24.17
C SER A 110 8.47 6.96 -24.81
N GLU A 111 9.03 5.82 -25.28
CA GLU A 111 8.24 4.75 -25.90
C GLU A 111 7.31 4.08 -24.88
N LEU A 112 7.82 3.73 -23.72
CA LEU A 112 7.05 3.11 -22.66
C LEU A 112 5.99 4.05 -22.09
N SER A 113 6.32 5.33 -21.91
CA SER A 113 5.39 6.38 -21.49
C SER A 113 4.19 6.48 -22.45
N LYS A 114 4.42 6.37 -23.77
CA LYS A 114 3.33 6.34 -24.77
C LYS A 114 2.48 5.09 -24.67
N LYS A 115 3.06 3.93 -24.37
CA LYS A 115 2.32 2.67 -24.16
C LYS A 115 1.43 2.77 -22.92
N ILE A 116 1.97 3.25 -21.80
CA ILE A 116 1.22 3.39 -20.54
C ILE A 116 0.12 4.44 -20.69
N LYS A 117 0.39 5.60 -21.31
CA LYS A 117 -0.66 6.58 -21.62
C LYS A 117 -1.81 5.97 -22.43
N PHE A 118 -1.48 5.14 -23.41
CA PHE A 118 -2.50 4.43 -24.20
C PHE A 118 -3.33 3.48 -23.34
N LEU A 119 -2.67 2.68 -22.48
CA LEU A 119 -3.36 1.74 -21.58
C LEU A 119 -4.25 2.47 -20.56
N ASN A 120 -3.77 3.55 -19.96
CA ASN A 120 -4.57 4.38 -19.06
C ASN A 120 -5.85 4.90 -19.74
N ASN A 121 -5.75 5.32 -21.01
CA ASN A 121 -6.91 5.76 -21.79
C ASN A 121 -7.84 4.60 -22.17
N LEU A 122 -7.28 3.43 -22.49
CA LEU A 122 -8.05 2.24 -22.88
C LEU A 122 -8.91 1.73 -21.71
N PHE A 123 -8.37 1.77 -20.49
CA PHE A 123 -9.04 1.26 -19.30
C PHE A 123 -9.83 2.34 -18.55
N LYS A 124 -9.70 3.61 -18.95
CA LYS A 124 -10.42 4.71 -18.32
C LYS A 124 -11.93 4.49 -18.41
N ASN A 125 -12.61 4.59 -17.28
CA ASN A 125 -14.06 4.45 -17.17
C ASN A 125 -14.59 3.05 -17.53
N SER A 126 -13.80 2.00 -17.37
CA SER A 126 -14.23 0.62 -17.56
C SER A 126 -14.61 -0.01 -16.21
N ASP A 127 -15.89 -0.11 -15.91
CA ASP A 127 -16.40 -0.78 -14.69
C ASP A 127 -16.14 -2.30 -14.71
N MET A 128 -15.73 -2.84 -15.85
CA MET A 128 -15.42 -4.26 -16.02
C MET A 128 -13.95 -4.59 -15.80
N THR A 129 -13.09 -3.60 -15.55
CA THR A 129 -11.66 -3.84 -15.35
C THR A 129 -11.25 -3.48 -13.93
N THR A 130 -10.47 -4.36 -13.29
CA THR A 130 -9.73 -4.05 -12.05
C THR A 130 -8.24 -4.14 -12.33
N ILE A 131 -7.50 -3.09 -11.99
CA ILE A 131 -6.08 -2.95 -12.34
C ILE A 131 -5.23 -3.11 -11.08
N TYR A 132 -4.36 -4.12 -11.09
CA TYR A 132 -3.37 -4.39 -10.06
C TYR A 132 -1.98 -4.03 -10.55
N SER A 133 -1.22 -3.23 -9.80
CA SER A 133 0.22 -3.06 -10.04
C SER A 133 1.04 -3.92 -9.09
N LEU A 134 2.04 -4.63 -9.62
CA LEU A 134 2.98 -5.39 -8.80
C LEU A 134 4.08 -4.48 -8.26
N ASP A 135 4.34 -4.57 -6.97
CA ASP A 135 5.26 -3.75 -6.18
C ASP A 135 4.88 -2.27 -6.15
N ILE A 136 4.73 -1.65 -7.31
CA ILE A 136 4.48 -0.21 -7.49
C ILE A 136 3.88 0.02 -8.88
N SER A 137 3.06 1.04 -9.02
CA SER A 137 2.56 1.43 -10.35
C SER A 137 3.70 1.88 -11.26
N SER A 138 3.73 1.36 -12.48
CA SER A 138 4.79 1.69 -13.46
C SER A 138 4.82 3.19 -13.76
N GLY A 139 5.95 3.84 -13.48
CA GLY A 139 6.13 5.29 -13.58
C GLY A 139 6.11 6.03 -12.23
N PHE A 140 6.03 5.28 -11.12
CA PHE A 140 6.14 5.82 -9.77
C PHE A 140 7.56 5.63 -9.23
N ASP A 141 8.09 6.59 -8.47
CA ASP A 141 9.39 6.49 -7.82
C ASP A 141 9.24 5.87 -6.42
N PRO A 142 9.84 4.70 -6.16
CA PRO A 142 9.71 4.01 -4.88
C PRO A 142 10.40 4.71 -3.71
N GLU A 143 11.34 5.63 -3.95
CA GLU A 143 12.10 6.30 -2.90
C GLU A 143 11.43 7.59 -2.42
N ASN A 144 11.05 8.46 -3.36
CA ASN A 144 10.54 9.79 -3.05
C ASN A 144 9.05 9.98 -3.30
N GLY A 145 8.39 9.02 -3.94
CA GLY A 145 6.96 9.09 -4.22
C GLY A 145 6.57 9.99 -5.39
N SER A 146 7.52 10.49 -6.18
CA SER A 146 7.20 11.24 -7.38
C SER A 146 6.63 10.34 -8.48
N GLN A 147 5.88 10.94 -9.40
CA GLN A 147 5.19 10.24 -10.47
C GLN A 147 5.54 10.81 -11.84
N ASP A 148 5.71 9.93 -12.82
CA ASP A 148 5.66 10.34 -14.23
C ASP A 148 4.25 10.82 -14.58
N LYS A 149 4.14 11.77 -15.49
CA LYS A 149 2.83 12.27 -15.98
C LYS A 149 1.92 11.19 -16.57
N ASN A 150 2.49 10.07 -16.97
CA ASN A 150 1.79 8.93 -17.54
C ASN A 150 1.93 7.68 -16.64
N THR A 151 2.15 7.84 -15.34
CA THR A 151 2.14 6.71 -14.39
C THR A 151 0.91 5.82 -14.62
N PHE A 152 1.08 4.52 -14.49
CA PHE A 152 -0.02 3.57 -14.71
C PHE A 152 -1.09 3.76 -13.61
N ASN A 153 -2.34 3.97 -14.02
CA ASN A 153 -3.45 4.15 -13.11
C ASN A 153 -3.92 2.80 -12.59
N SER A 154 -3.59 2.49 -11.36
CA SER A 154 -3.95 1.22 -10.72
C SER A 154 -5.06 1.44 -9.69
N ASP A 155 -5.97 0.47 -9.57
CA ASP A 155 -6.98 0.43 -8.52
C ASP A 155 -6.38 -0.12 -7.23
N GLU A 156 -5.47 -1.09 -7.36
CA GLU A 156 -4.82 -1.77 -6.25
C GLU A 156 -3.34 -1.99 -6.50
N ILE A 157 -2.55 -2.01 -5.43
CA ILE A 157 -1.12 -2.28 -5.48
C ILE A 157 -0.82 -3.56 -4.69
N ILE A 158 -0.07 -4.48 -5.27
CA ILE A 158 0.39 -5.71 -4.61
C ILE A 158 1.84 -5.54 -4.21
N ILE A 159 2.09 -5.27 -2.94
CA ILE A 159 3.45 -5.12 -2.41
C ILE A 159 4.02 -6.49 -2.02
N LEU A 160 5.19 -6.81 -2.54
CA LEU A 160 5.90 -8.06 -2.30
C LEU A 160 6.93 -7.90 -1.17
N GLY A 161 6.59 -8.37 0.01
CA GLY A 161 7.49 -8.43 1.16
C GLY A 161 7.31 -7.31 2.17
N SER A 162 7.84 -6.12 1.94
CA SER A 162 7.77 -5.02 2.91
C SER A 162 7.20 -3.74 2.31
N GLN A 163 6.63 -2.92 3.17
CA GLN A 163 6.10 -1.61 2.79
C GLN A 163 7.19 -0.72 2.19
N LEU A 164 6.85 0.01 1.13
CA LEU A 164 7.73 0.96 0.48
C LEU A 164 7.69 2.32 1.20
N LYS A 165 8.83 3.01 1.24
CA LYS A 165 8.91 4.36 1.79
C LYS A 165 7.96 5.33 1.08
N SER A 166 7.83 5.22 -0.23
CA SER A 166 6.92 6.01 -1.05
C SER A 166 5.45 5.86 -0.68
N SER A 167 5.02 4.69 -0.20
CA SER A 167 3.65 4.48 0.27
C SER A 167 3.32 5.24 1.55
N ILE A 168 4.33 5.61 2.33
CA ILE A 168 4.20 6.45 3.52
C ILE A 168 4.21 7.92 3.14
N LEU A 169 5.09 8.30 2.19
CA LEU A 169 5.24 9.68 1.75
C LEU A 169 4.08 10.17 0.87
N ASN A 170 3.41 9.25 0.17
CA ASN A 170 2.33 9.58 -0.75
C ASN A 170 1.14 8.60 -0.59
N PRO A 171 0.47 8.60 0.58
CA PRO A 171 -0.59 7.62 0.89
C PRO A 171 -1.78 7.68 -0.09
N GLU A 172 -2.04 8.83 -0.69
CA GLU A 172 -3.12 8.99 -1.66
C GLU A 172 -2.96 8.12 -2.91
N SER A 173 -1.70 7.89 -3.33
CA SER A 173 -1.39 7.01 -4.46
C SER A 173 -1.34 5.53 -4.09
N PHE A 174 -1.49 5.19 -2.80
CA PHE A 174 -1.41 3.83 -2.26
C PHE A 174 -2.66 3.49 -1.43
N LYS A 175 -3.85 3.86 -1.91
CA LYS A 175 -5.11 3.69 -1.14
C LYS A 175 -5.46 2.23 -0.87
N ASN A 176 -5.25 1.36 -1.86
CA ASN A 176 -5.62 -0.05 -1.80
C ASN A 176 -4.38 -0.91 -1.94
N ILE A 177 -3.83 -1.36 -0.81
CA ILE A 177 -2.61 -2.16 -0.78
C ILE A 177 -2.90 -3.58 -0.32
N ASN A 178 -2.43 -4.54 -1.09
CA ASN A 178 -2.37 -5.95 -0.74
C ASN A 178 -0.92 -6.35 -0.44
N TYR A 179 -0.65 -6.82 0.76
CA TYR A 179 0.68 -7.31 1.13
C TYR A 179 0.80 -8.80 0.92
N ILE A 180 1.84 -9.23 0.23
CA ILE A 180 2.19 -10.63 0.06
C ILE A 180 3.51 -10.91 0.79
N ASP A 181 3.46 -11.78 1.79
CA ASP A 181 4.65 -12.26 2.47
C ASP A 181 5.47 -13.17 1.53
N ILE A 182 6.66 -12.71 1.18
CA ILE A 182 7.61 -13.47 0.35
C ILE A 182 8.63 -14.26 1.17
N GLY A 183 8.49 -14.24 2.51
CA GLY A 183 9.24 -15.05 3.44
C GLY A 183 10.58 -14.46 3.84
N PHE A 184 10.66 -13.14 4.01
CA PHE A 184 11.81 -12.52 4.67
C PHE A 184 11.93 -13.02 6.10
N LYS A 185 13.10 -13.52 6.47
CA LYS A 185 13.35 -13.96 7.83
C LYS A 185 13.47 -12.75 8.75
N ARG A 186 12.66 -12.73 9.81
CA ARG A 186 12.64 -11.62 10.78
C ARG A 186 14.02 -11.33 11.39
N ALA A 187 14.85 -12.37 11.57
CA ALA A 187 16.21 -12.23 12.07
C ALA A 187 17.13 -11.51 11.06
N GLU A 188 16.90 -11.67 9.76
CA GLU A 188 17.65 -10.96 8.71
C GLU A 188 17.18 -9.51 8.60
N LEU A 189 15.87 -9.28 8.70
CA LEU A 189 15.30 -7.94 8.71
C LEU A 189 15.80 -7.10 9.90
N LYS A 190 15.95 -7.70 11.09
CA LYS A 190 16.50 -7.01 12.26
C LYS A 190 17.95 -6.52 12.10
N LYS A 191 18.71 -7.13 11.20
CA LYS A 191 20.09 -6.68 10.89
C LYS A 191 20.14 -5.45 9.99
N LEU A 192 19.01 -5.14 9.33
CA LEU A 192 18.89 -3.95 8.51
C LEU A 192 18.53 -2.78 9.42
N ASN A 193 19.25 -1.69 9.28
CA ASN A 193 19.01 -0.48 10.07
C ASN A 193 17.84 0.29 9.45
N PHE A 194 16.60 -0.06 9.83
CA PHE A 194 15.41 0.62 9.35
C PHE A 194 15.16 1.90 10.17
N ASN A 195 14.98 3.01 9.48
CA ASN A 195 14.61 4.27 10.11
C ASN A 195 13.09 4.40 10.35
N LEU A 196 12.29 3.48 9.81
CA LEU A 196 10.83 3.50 9.88
C LEU A 196 10.31 2.09 10.16
N GLU A 197 9.38 1.98 11.10
CA GLU A 197 8.67 0.75 11.41
C GLU A 197 7.16 1.03 11.36
N ALA A 198 6.41 0.22 10.62
CA ALA A 198 4.97 0.31 10.60
C ALA A 198 4.37 -0.29 11.87
N LEU A 199 3.52 0.48 12.56
CA LEU A 199 2.80 0.00 13.73
C LEU A 199 1.65 -0.93 13.28
N THR A 200 1.92 -2.24 13.28
CA THR A 200 0.89 -3.24 12.99
C THR A 200 0.04 -3.53 14.24
N PRO A 201 -1.21 -4.05 14.09
CA PRO A 201 -2.03 -4.46 15.23
C PRO A 201 -1.31 -5.40 16.20
N ASN A 202 -0.53 -6.35 15.70
CA ASN A 202 0.25 -7.28 16.52
C ASN A 202 1.36 -6.59 17.31
N ILE A 203 2.00 -5.57 16.74
CA ILE A 203 3.02 -4.78 17.44
C ILE A 203 2.34 -3.89 18.49
N ALA A 204 1.23 -3.25 18.14
CA ALA A 204 0.44 -2.44 19.06
C ALA A 204 -0.03 -3.26 20.27
N LEU A 205 -0.64 -4.43 20.06
CA LEU A 205 -1.09 -5.32 21.11
C LEU A 205 0.03 -5.77 22.05
N LYS A 206 1.24 -6.02 21.52
CA LYS A 206 2.41 -6.37 22.34
C LYS A 206 2.95 -5.23 23.17
N LYS A 207 2.83 -4.01 22.68
CA LYS A 207 3.25 -2.78 23.39
C LYS A 207 2.17 -2.25 24.31
N PHE A 208 0.92 -2.68 24.14
CA PHE A 208 -0.19 -2.23 24.98
C PHE A 208 0.00 -2.74 26.40
N PRO A 209 -0.02 -1.87 27.42
CA PRO A 209 0.19 -2.28 28.80
C PRO A 209 -0.96 -3.21 29.25
N LYS A 210 -0.62 -4.36 29.82
CA LYS A 210 -1.60 -5.23 30.44
C LYS A 210 -2.10 -4.57 31.73
N ARG A 211 -3.41 -4.57 31.92
CA ARG A 211 -4.07 -3.99 33.09
C ARG A 211 -4.54 -5.14 34.01
N PRO A 212 -3.78 -5.50 35.05
CA PRO A 212 -4.21 -6.50 36.02
C PRO A 212 -5.43 -6.01 36.82
N GLU A 213 -6.35 -6.90 37.13
CA GLU A 213 -7.63 -6.57 37.76
C GLU A 213 -7.48 -6.00 39.19
N ASN A 214 -6.40 -6.35 39.87
CA ASN A 214 -6.20 -6.05 41.29
C ASN A 214 -5.28 -4.82 41.54
N LEU A 215 -5.09 -3.93 40.58
CA LEU A 215 -4.25 -2.77 40.75
C LEU A 215 -5.03 -1.48 41.00
N HIS A 216 -4.58 -0.71 42.03
CA HIS A 216 -5.09 0.62 42.29
C HIS A 216 -4.70 1.61 41.19
N LYS A 217 -5.57 2.60 40.91
CA LYS A 217 -5.37 3.61 39.87
C LYS A 217 -3.97 4.24 39.83
N ASN A 218 -3.34 4.46 40.97
CA ASN A 218 -2.00 5.09 41.11
C ASN A 218 -0.88 4.24 40.43
N LYS A 219 -1.11 2.96 40.12
CA LYS A 219 -0.16 2.12 39.43
C LYS A 219 -0.17 2.31 37.92
N PHE A 220 -1.15 3.06 37.39
CA PHE A 220 -1.28 3.32 35.94
C PHE A 220 -0.71 4.69 35.54
N GLY A 221 0.09 5.29 36.42
CA GLY A 221 0.78 6.54 36.16
C GLY A 221 -0.10 7.79 36.31
N SER A 222 0.55 8.92 36.27
CA SER A 222 -0.10 10.24 36.26
C SER A 222 0.35 11.01 35.04
N HIS A 223 -0.57 11.68 34.41
CA HIS A 223 -0.31 12.50 33.22
C HIS A 223 -0.64 13.95 33.52
N LEU A 224 0.35 14.84 33.39
CA LEU A 224 0.18 16.29 33.48
C LEU A 224 0.14 16.87 32.06
N ILE A 225 -0.93 17.57 31.76
CA ILE A 225 -1.12 18.29 30.51
C ILE A 225 -0.91 19.78 30.80
N VAL A 226 0.04 20.38 30.08
CA VAL A 226 0.33 21.81 30.21
C VAL A 226 -0.01 22.47 28.86
N GLY A 227 -1.00 23.34 28.86
CA GLY A 227 -1.43 23.99 27.60
C GLY A 227 -2.90 24.38 27.62
N GLY A 228 -3.36 24.86 26.48
CA GLY A 228 -4.67 25.48 26.34
C GLY A 228 -4.64 26.97 26.65
N SER A 229 -5.34 27.72 25.81
CA SER A 229 -5.51 29.16 26.01
C SER A 229 -6.96 29.54 25.73
N THR A 230 -7.35 30.72 26.14
CA THR A 230 -8.69 31.26 25.86
C THR A 230 -9.03 31.18 24.37
N ARG A 231 -8.02 31.36 23.50
CA ARG A 231 -8.19 31.25 22.04
C ARG A 231 -8.33 29.80 21.54
N TYR A 232 -7.70 28.82 22.20
CA TYR A 232 -7.68 27.41 21.83
C TYR A 232 -7.99 26.50 23.04
N PRO A 233 -9.19 26.62 23.63
CA PRO A 233 -9.53 25.87 24.85
C PRO A 233 -9.71 24.36 24.58
N GLY A 234 -10.11 24.01 23.37
CA GLY A 234 -10.44 22.62 23.00
C GLY A 234 -9.25 21.68 23.01
N ALA A 235 -8.03 22.16 22.75
CA ALA A 235 -6.85 21.31 22.70
C ALA A 235 -6.55 20.67 24.08
N ALA A 236 -6.55 21.46 25.14
CA ALA A 236 -6.34 20.94 26.50
C ALA A 236 -7.46 19.98 26.94
N LEU A 237 -8.71 20.29 26.61
CA LEU A 237 -9.86 19.43 26.90
C LEU A 237 -9.73 18.08 26.19
N LEU A 238 -9.47 18.08 24.88
CA LEU A 238 -9.33 16.84 24.11
C LEU A 238 -8.16 15.97 24.59
N CYS A 239 -7.01 16.58 24.88
CA CYS A 239 -5.86 15.87 25.46
C CYS A 239 -6.21 15.24 26.81
N SER A 240 -6.93 15.96 27.68
CA SER A 240 -7.32 15.49 29.00
C SER A 240 -8.29 14.32 28.93
N MET A 241 -9.32 14.43 28.10
CA MET A 241 -10.28 13.35 27.85
C MET A 241 -9.60 12.11 27.25
N SER A 242 -8.73 12.31 26.26
CA SER A 242 -7.98 11.21 25.63
C SER A 242 -7.05 10.51 26.61
N SER A 243 -6.40 11.24 27.51
CA SER A 243 -5.58 10.70 28.59
C SER A 243 -6.39 9.75 29.48
N ASN A 244 -7.56 10.20 29.96
CA ASN A 244 -8.43 9.37 30.78
C ASN A 244 -8.93 8.13 30.04
N LEU A 245 -9.41 8.29 28.80
CA LEU A 245 -9.89 7.18 27.97
C LEU A 245 -8.78 6.17 27.64
N SER A 246 -7.53 6.60 27.58
CA SER A 246 -6.37 5.72 27.39
C SER A 246 -6.03 4.90 28.63
N GLY A 247 -6.69 5.16 29.76
CA GLY A 247 -6.53 4.39 30.99
C GLY A 247 -5.44 4.88 31.91
N THR A 248 -5.04 6.13 31.80
CA THR A 248 -4.15 6.81 32.79
C THR A 248 -4.81 6.75 34.16
N GLY A 249 -4.02 6.49 35.21
CA GLY A 249 -4.53 6.39 36.58
C GLY A 249 -4.96 7.74 37.14
N HIS A 250 -4.29 8.81 36.73
CA HIS A 250 -4.59 10.18 37.16
C HIS A 250 -4.23 11.17 36.05
N THR A 251 -5.17 12.02 35.67
CA THR A 251 -4.93 13.11 34.69
C THR A 251 -5.09 14.46 35.37
N ALA A 252 -4.06 15.29 35.27
CA ALA A 252 -4.08 16.66 35.74
C ALA A 252 -3.83 17.63 34.56
N VAL A 253 -4.40 18.82 34.63
CA VAL A 253 -4.19 19.85 33.61
C VAL A 253 -3.75 21.15 34.27
N SER A 254 -2.74 21.80 33.67
CA SER A 254 -2.33 23.17 33.99
C SER A 254 -2.63 24.03 32.75
N THR A 255 -3.54 25.00 32.93
CA THR A 255 -4.06 25.81 31.81
C THR A 255 -4.55 27.16 32.36
N GLU A 256 -4.95 28.07 31.46
CA GLU A 256 -5.59 29.32 31.83
C GLU A 256 -6.91 29.08 32.60
N SER A 257 -7.25 29.92 33.58
CA SER A 257 -8.41 29.78 34.46
C SER A 257 -9.74 29.65 33.67
N SER A 258 -9.90 30.42 32.59
CA SER A 258 -11.08 30.36 31.74
C SER A 258 -11.26 29.03 30.99
N VAL A 259 -10.15 28.35 30.72
CA VAL A 259 -10.12 27.03 30.08
C VAL A 259 -10.34 25.92 31.10
N ALA A 260 -9.74 26.07 32.29
CA ALA A 260 -9.86 25.14 33.41
C ALA A 260 -11.32 24.88 33.78
N GLN A 261 -12.14 25.93 33.90
CA GLN A 261 -13.55 25.80 34.17
C GLN A 261 -14.30 24.97 33.13
N LYS A 262 -14.04 25.22 31.83
CA LYS A 262 -14.65 24.45 30.74
C LYS A 262 -14.25 22.97 30.76
N ILE A 263 -13.05 22.66 31.17
CA ILE A 263 -12.56 21.30 31.30
C ILE A 263 -13.30 20.56 32.40
N ILE A 264 -13.45 21.15 33.57
CA ILE A 264 -14.14 20.55 34.74
C ILE A 264 -15.62 20.33 34.41
N GLU A 265 -16.26 21.30 33.78
CA GLU A 265 -17.67 21.17 33.35
C GLU A 265 -17.91 19.98 32.46
N LYS A 266 -16.93 19.61 31.62
CA LYS A 266 -17.03 18.49 30.65
C LYS A 266 -16.47 17.16 31.15
N SER A 267 -15.48 17.22 32.04
CA SER A 267 -14.74 16.08 32.58
C SER A 267 -14.33 16.32 34.02
N PRO A 268 -15.27 16.19 34.98
CA PRO A 268 -15.07 16.53 36.39
C PRO A 268 -14.03 15.63 37.09
N GLU A 269 -13.67 14.51 36.49
CA GLU A 269 -12.64 13.60 36.97
C GLU A 269 -11.21 14.09 36.72
N ILE A 270 -11.02 15.17 35.94
CA ILE A 270 -9.72 15.76 35.68
C ILE A 270 -9.33 16.71 36.79
N THR A 271 -8.13 16.57 37.32
CA THR A 271 -7.61 17.45 38.38
C THR A 271 -6.98 18.69 37.76
N LEU A 272 -7.30 19.85 38.33
CA LEU A 272 -6.56 21.08 38.03
C LEU A 272 -5.25 21.10 38.78
N PHE A 273 -4.15 21.29 38.07
CA PHE A 273 -2.86 21.60 38.64
C PHE A 273 -2.72 23.13 38.70
N ALA A 274 -1.97 23.65 39.69
CA ALA A 274 -1.78 25.10 39.81
C ALA A 274 -1.38 25.71 38.47
N SER A 275 -2.03 26.81 38.09
CA SER A 275 -1.75 27.45 36.78
C SER A 275 -0.29 27.90 36.74
N LEU A 276 0.42 27.48 35.71
CA LEU A 276 1.75 28.03 35.38
C LEU A 276 1.61 29.31 34.55
N PHE A 277 0.39 29.70 34.24
CA PHE A 277 0.03 30.85 33.41
C PHE A 277 -0.83 31.78 34.30
N ASN A 278 -0.23 32.82 34.81
CA ASN A 278 -0.94 33.97 35.39
C ASN A 278 -1.30 34.98 34.32
#